data_e0bafccf68145d5dc936889bb0a6674b
#
_entry.id   e0bafccf68145d5dc936889bb0a6674b
#
_cell.length_a   1.000
_cell.length_b   1.000
_cell.length_c   1.000
_cell.angle_alpha   90.00
_cell.angle_beta   90.00
_cell.angle_gamma   90.00
#
_symmetry.space_group_name_H-M   'P 1'
#
loop_
_entity.id
_entity.type
_entity.pdbx_description
1 polymer ?
#
loop_
_entity_poly.entity_id
_entity_poly.type
_entity_poly.pdbx_seq_one_letter_code
_entity_poly.pdbx_strand_id
1 'polypeptide(L)'
;MIRILSIDGGGIRGIIPAVLLAEIETRTRRPISTLFDLVAGTSTGGIIALGLTIPRCPQAPIYTAQRFVELYEHEGARIFSRSILRTVFAVDNVTWKKYSCSGIEQVLEEYFGESRLRDAVTDVLVTSYEISRNFPFFFRSAMASRRPDYDFLTRDVARATSAAPTYFEPMKISSGTNSDRYTLIDGGVFANNPAACALVEARTTHQDSDYLVVSLGTGCLTRSLPLALVDYWGVARWVKPLLDIVFDGVSSTVDYQMQQILPDLTGHDRRYYRFQTTLDGHNHALDNTSPANITALKGLAQEMIRKESDKLDELCETLTKSKPD
;
A
#
# COMPACT_ATOMS: atom_id res chain seq x y z
N MET A 1 -10.60 17.44 -13.86
CA MET A 1 -10.45 15.99 -13.63
C MET A 1 -9.59 15.76 -12.40
N ILE A 2 -10.05 15.00 -11.44
CA ILE A 2 -9.33 14.62 -10.20
C ILE A 2 -8.54 13.34 -10.46
N ARG A 3 -7.24 13.37 -10.17
CA ARG A 3 -6.30 12.28 -10.42
C ARG A 3 -6.00 11.53 -9.11
N ILE A 4 -6.28 10.26 -9.09
CA ILE A 4 -6.18 9.42 -7.89
C ILE A 4 -5.17 8.30 -8.15
N LEU A 5 -4.19 8.16 -7.26
CA LEU A 5 -3.28 7.01 -7.22
C LEU A 5 -3.71 6.07 -6.09
N SER A 6 -3.80 4.79 -6.37
CA SER A 6 -4.08 3.72 -5.41
C SER A 6 -2.98 2.68 -5.44
N ILE A 7 -2.42 2.32 -4.28
CA ILE A 7 -1.31 1.37 -4.16
C ILE A 7 -1.72 0.24 -3.22
N ASP A 8 -1.73 -0.98 -3.76
CA ASP A 8 -2.16 -2.19 -3.04
C ASP A 8 -1.20 -2.56 -1.90
N GLY A 9 -1.72 -3.30 -0.92
CA GLY A 9 -0.94 -4.00 0.08
C GLY A 9 -0.22 -5.23 -0.49
N GLY A 10 0.89 -5.62 0.16
CA GLY A 10 1.65 -6.79 -0.34
C GLY A 10 3.00 -7.06 0.31
N GLY A 11 3.34 -6.47 1.44
CA GLY A 11 4.61 -6.68 2.15
C GLY A 11 5.82 -6.34 1.27
N ILE A 12 6.81 -7.24 1.16
CA ILE A 12 8.02 -7.02 0.34
C ILE A 12 7.70 -6.81 -1.15
N ARG A 13 6.55 -7.31 -1.63
CA ARG A 13 6.10 -7.14 -3.01
C ARG A 13 5.79 -5.68 -3.38
N GLY A 14 5.75 -4.77 -2.39
CA GLY A 14 5.68 -3.32 -2.59
C GLY A 14 6.79 -2.75 -3.47
N ILE A 15 7.88 -3.49 -3.68
CA ILE A 15 8.93 -3.13 -4.63
C ILE A 15 8.39 -3.06 -6.08
N ILE A 16 7.35 -3.83 -6.43
CA ILE A 16 6.74 -3.82 -7.77
C ILE A 16 6.12 -2.45 -8.09
N PRO A 17 5.14 -1.93 -7.30
CA PRO A 17 4.63 -0.58 -7.52
C PRO A 17 5.68 0.51 -7.33
N ALA A 18 6.68 0.33 -6.45
CA ALA A 18 7.77 1.30 -6.30
C ALA A 18 8.58 1.47 -7.60
N VAL A 19 8.94 0.36 -8.26
CA VAL A 19 9.65 0.39 -9.58
C VAL A 19 8.79 1.06 -10.65
N LEU A 20 7.50 0.76 -10.70
CA LEU A 20 6.59 1.39 -11.67
C LEU A 20 6.43 2.90 -11.42
N LEU A 21 6.33 3.32 -10.15
CA LEU A 21 6.26 4.74 -9.79
C LEU A 21 7.54 5.48 -10.13
N ALA A 22 8.72 4.85 -9.94
CA ALA A 22 10.00 5.42 -10.37
C ALA A 22 10.07 5.60 -11.90
N GLU A 23 9.52 4.68 -12.66
CA GLU A 23 9.39 4.81 -14.11
C GLU A 23 8.45 5.96 -14.51
N ILE A 24 7.31 6.13 -13.81
CA ILE A 24 6.39 7.26 -14.04
C ILE A 24 7.11 8.59 -13.75
N GLU A 25 7.85 8.71 -12.64
CA GLU A 25 8.65 9.91 -12.35
C GLU A 25 9.71 10.18 -13.44
N THR A 26 10.34 9.12 -13.96
CA THR A 26 11.34 9.22 -15.03
C THR A 26 10.72 9.71 -16.33
N ARG A 27 9.59 9.15 -16.78
CA ARG A 27 8.90 9.55 -18.02
C ARG A 27 8.31 10.95 -17.93
N THR A 28 7.69 11.28 -16.80
CA THR A 28 7.03 12.59 -16.60
C THR A 28 7.99 13.70 -16.18
N ARG A 29 9.15 13.36 -15.64
CA ARG A 29 10.12 14.26 -14.99
C ARG A 29 9.49 15.09 -13.86
N ARG A 30 8.52 14.52 -13.18
CA ARG A 30 7.76 15.17 -12.09
C ARG A 30 7.60 14.22 -10.91
N PRO A 31 7.67 14.72 -9.67
CA PRO A 31 7.38 13.92 -8.49
C PRO A 31 5.92 13.42 -8.50
N ILE A 32 5.69 12.22 -7.99
CA ILE A 32 4.34 11.64 -7.90
C ILE A 32 3.35 12.58 -7.20
N SER A 33 3.78 13.25 -6.11
CA SER A 33 2.94 14.21 -5.38
C SER A 33 2.41 15.37 -6.24
N THR A 34 3.04 15.69 -7.37
CA THR A 34 2.57 16.75 -8.29
C THR A 34 1.70 16.22 -9.43
N LEU A 35 1.65 14.90 -9.61
CA LEU A 35 0.89 14.25 -10.68
C LEU A 35 -0.52 13.87 -10.25
N PHE A 36 -0.73 13.64 -8.95
CA PHE A 36 -2.00 13.19 -8.39
C PHE A 36 -2.55 14.17 -7.37
N ASP A 37 -3.87 14.18 -7.20
CA ASP A 37 -4.60 14.98 -6.23
C ASP A 37 -4.84 14.26 -4.92
N LEU A 38 -4.95 12.91 -5.01
CA LEU A 38 -5.10 12.02 -3.87
C LEU A 38 -4.24 10.76 -4.09
N VAL A 39 -3.46 10.40 -3.10
CA VAL A 39 -2.69 9.15 -3.09
C VAL A 39 -3.22 8.24 -1.97
N ALA A 40 -3.70 7.06 -2.34
CA ALA A 40 -4.21 6.09 -1.37
C ALA A 40 -3.30 4.87 -1.30
N GLY A 41 -3.16 4.28 -0.11
CA GLY A 41 -2.36 3.09 0.08
C GLY A 41 -2.83 2.21 1.23
N THR A 42 -2.56 0.91 1.08
CA THR A 42 -2.79 -0.11 2.12
C THR A 42 -1.48 -0.79 2.44
N SER A 43 -1.18 -1.01 3.73
CA SER A 43 0.01 -1.76 4.14
C SER A 43 1.29 -1.17 3.53
N THR A 44 2.06 -1.97 2.80
CA THR A 44 3.24 -1.50 2.04
C THR A 44 2.91 -0.34 1.09
N GLY A 45 1.72 -0.35 0.45
CA GLY A 45 1.23 0.76 -0.38
C GLY A 45 0.98 2.02 0.44
N GLY A 46 0.55 1.89 1.70
CA GLY A 46 0.39 2.99 2.64
C GLY A 46 1.74 3.64 3.01
N ILE A 47 2.78 2.84 3.23
CA ILE A 47 4.15 3.34 3.46
C ILE A 47 4.63 4.17 2.26
N ILE A 48 4.45 3.66 1.05
CA ILE A 48 4.81 4.36 -0.19
C ILE A 48 4.00 5.66 -0.34
N ALA A 49 2.67 5.58 -0.16
CA ALA A 49 1.78 6.75 -0.28
C ALA A 49 2.19 7.88 0.68
N LEU A 50 2.43 7.55 1.94
CA LEU A 50 2.87 8.50 2.96
C LEU A 50 4.21 9.17 2.57
N GLY A 51 5.20 8.40 2.17
CA GLY A 51 6.50 8.95 1.86
C GLY A 51 6.56 9.74 0.55
N LEU A 52 5.67 9.45 -0.40
CA LEU A 52 5.53 10.23 -1.63
C LEU A 52 4.76 11.56 -1.44
N THR A 53 4.07 11.74 -0.31
CA THR A 53 3.20 12.89 -0.06
C THR A 53 3.55 13.68 1.18
N ILE A 54 4.28 13.11 2.13
CA ILE A 54 4.62 13.76 3.40
C ILE A 54 6.14 13.92 3.50
N PRO A 55 6.67 15.15 3.62
CA PRO A 55 8.09 15.37 3.84
C PRO A 55 8.48 14.91 5.26
N ARG A 56 9.70 14.44 5.43
CA ARG A 56 10.22 14.00 6.73
C ARG A 56 10.19 15.13 7.78
N CYS A 57 10.42 16.35 7.34
CA CYS A 57 10.29 17.57 8.13
C CYS A 57 9.91 18.73 7.19
N PRO A 58 9.39 19.87 7.70
CA PRO A 58 8.83 20.94 6.87
C PRO A 58 9.71 21.47 5.73
N GLN A 59 11.03 21.38 5.84
CA GLN A 59 11.99 21.85 4.83
C GLN A 59 12.64 20.70 4.05
N ALA A 60 12.35 19.42 4.40
CA ALA A 60 12.91 18.31 3.69
C ALA A 60 12.18 18.09 2.34
N PRO A 61 12.89 17.68 1.29
CA PRO A 61 12.24 17.24 0.08
C PRO A 61 11.43 15.96 0.36
N ILE A 62 10.34 15.79 -0.39
CA ILE A 62 9.58 14.54 -0.41
C ILE A 62 10.45 13.45 -1.04
N TYR A 63 10.27 12.21 -0.60
CA TYR A 63 10.97 11.10 -1.20
C TYR A 63 10.51 10.87 -2.65
N THR A 64 11.47 10.52 -3.50
CA THR A 64 11.17 10.00 -4.84
C THR A 64 10.73 8.54 -4.75
N ALA A 65 10.04 8.05 -5.77
CA ALA A 65 9.66 6.64 -5.85
C ALA A 65 10.87 5.70 -5.84
N GLN A 66 12.00 6.11 -6.42
CA GLN A 66 13.26 5.35 -6.39
C GLN A 66 13.74 5.07 -4.95
N ARG A 67 13.50 5.98 -4.00
CA ARG A 67 13.87 5.76 -2.59
C ARG A 67 13.12 4.59 -1.97
N PHE A 68 11.90 4.29 -2.43
CA PHE A 68 11.14 3.11 -1.97
C PHE A 68 11.63 1.81 -2.61
N VAL A 69 12.14 1.85 -3.82
CA VAL A 69 12.87 0.69 -4.38
C VAL A 69 14.07 0.35 -3.48
N GLU A 70 14.88 1.35 -3.13
CA GLU A 70 16.02 1.19 -2.23
C GLU A 70 15.61 0.73 -0.82
N LEU A 71 14.48 1.21 -0.28
CA LEU A 71 13.94 0.77 1.00
C LEU A 71 13.72 -0.75 1.01
N TYR A 72 13.06 -1.28 0.01
CA TYR A 72 12.81 -2.73 -0.05
C TYR A 72 14.08 -3.54 -0.30
N GLU A 73 15.03 -3.01 -1.06
CA GLU A 73 16.33 -3.66 -1.32
C GLU A 73 17.22 -3.75 -0.07
N HIS A 74 17.27 -2.67 0.69
CA HIS A 74 18.24 -2.55 1.77
C HIS A 74 17.63 -2.79 3.16
N GLU A 75 16.40 -2.37 3.39
CA GLU A 75 15.76 -2.44 4.70
C GLU A 75 14.75 -3.60 4.83
N GLY A 76 14.43 -4.27 3.74
CA GLY A 76 13.47 -5.38 3.76
C GLY A 76 13.81 -6.44 4.81
N ALA A 77 15.08 -6.83 4.91
CA ALA A 77 15.54 -7.79 5.90
C ALA A 77 15.42 -7.27 7.36
N ARG A 78 15.57 -5.96 7.59
CA ARG A 78 15.35 -5.32 8.90
C ARG A 78 13.88 -5.31 9.27
N ILE A 79 13.02 -4.93 8.33
CA ILE A 79 11.55 -4.87 8.51
C ILE A 79 11.02 -6.25 8.90
N PHE A 80 11.44 -7.32 8.23
CA PHE A 80 11.02 -8.69 8.47
C PHE A 80 12.03 -9.48 9.32
N SER A 81 12.71 -8.81 10.26
CA SER A 81 13.69 -9.46 11.14
C SER A 81 13.03 -10.35 12.20
N ARG A 82 13.52 -11.56 12.37
CA ARG A 82 13.15 -12.45 13.47
C ARG A 82 14.00 -12.12 14.69
N SER A 83 13.38 -12.04 15.88
CA SER A 83 14.15 -11.96 17.13
C SER A 83 14.96 -13.24 17.35
N ILE A 84 16.27 -13.09 17.59
CA ILE A 84 17.20 -14.23 17.82
C ILE A 84 16.73 -15.09 19.01
N LEU A 85 16.21 -14.47 20.07
CA LEU A 85 15.66 -15.17 21.25
C LEU A 85 14.47 -16.08 20.91
N ARG A 86 13.70 -15.77 19.87
CA ARG A 86 12.52 -16.54 19.47
C ARG A 86 12.86 -17.75 18.59
N THR A 87 13.94 -17.71 17.86
CA THR A 87 14.42 -18.83 17.05
C THR A 87 14.82 -20.02 17.93
N VAL A 88 15.26 -19.74 19.17
CA VAL A 88 15.73 -20.76 20.13
C VAL A 88 14.59 -21.39 20.96
N PHE A 89 13.48 -20.65 21.19
CA PHE A 89 12.41 -21.09 22.10
C PHE A 89 11.06 -21.38 21.42
N ALA A 90 10.93 -21.19 20.10
CA ALA A 90 9.68 -21.46 19.41
C ALA A 90 9.51 -22.94 19.11
N VAL A 91 8.91 -23.67 20.04
CA VAL A 91 8.45 -25.04 19.85
C VAL A 91 7.13 -25.06 19.07
N ASP A 92 6.36 -23.95 19.05
CA ASP A 92 5.09 -23.83 18.32
C ASP A 92 4.93 -22.46 17.65
N ASN A 93 4.97 -22.46 16.31
CA ASN A 93 4.65 -21.28 15.48
C ASN A 93 3.16 -20.86 15.54
N VAL A 94 2.33 -21.50 16.32
CA VAL A 94 0.87 -21.30 16.40
C VAL A 94 0.49 -20.21 17.42
N THR A 95 1.34 -19.94 18.40
CA THR A 95 0.98 -19.08 19.54
C THR A 95 1.68 -17.72 19.56
N TRP A 96 2.61 -17.43 18.64
CA TRP A 96 3.43 -16.21 18.69
C TRP A 96 3.50 -15.48 17.34
N LYS A 97 3.53 -14.12 17.41
CA LYS A 97 3.80 -13.26 16.25
C LYS A 97 5.10 -13.65 15.55
N LYS A 98 5.14 -13.55 14.23
CA LYS A 98 6.27 -14.02 13.41
C LYS A 98 7.49 -13.11 13.52
N TYR A 99 7.31 -11.76 13.63
CA TYR A 99 8.37 -10.77 13.62
C TYR A 99 8.37 -9.88 14.86
N SER A 100 9.56 -9.34 15.20
CA SER A 100 9.69 -8.24 16.16
C SER A 100 9.24 -6.94 15.49
N CYS A 101 8.54 -6.08 16.23
CA CYS A 101 8.14 -4.78 15.72
C CYS A 101 9.30 -3.78 15.68
N SER A 102 10.39 -4.02 16.44
CA SER A 102 11.51 -3.08 16.52
C SER A 102 12.19 -2.76 15.20
N GLY A 103 12.32 -3.73 14.30
CA GLY A 103 12.93 -3.52 12.99
C GLY A 103 12.13 -2.57 12.10
N ILE A 104 10.84 -2.85 11.94
CA ILE A 104 9.96 -1.98 11.16
C ILE A 104 9.81 -0.60 11.79
N GLU A 105 9.67 -0.51 13.13
CA GLU A 105 9.51 0.76 13.84
C GLU A 105 10.73 1.66 13.69
N GLN A 106 11.95 1.12 13.78
CA GLN A 106 13.18 1.87 13.53
C GLN A 106 13.26 2.40 12.10
N VAL A 107 12.95 1.57 11.11
CA VAL A 107 12.94 2.00 9.70
C VAL A 107 11.92 3.11 9.48
N LEU A 108 10.71 2.96 10.02
CA LEU A 108 9.66 3.97 9.88
C LEU A 108 10.02 5.28 10.60
N GLU A 109 10.72 5.23 11.72
CA GLU A 109 11.24 6.42 12.40
C GLU A 109 12.34 7.12 11.59
N GLU A 110 13.27 6.36 10.99
CA GLU A 110 14.32 6.91 10.10
C GLU A 110 13.73 7.60 8.87
N TYR A 111 12.63 7.06 8.31
CA TYR A 111 12.00 7.61 7.11
C TYR A 111 11.05 8.78 7.41
N PHE A 112 10.25 8.70 8.44
CA PHE A 112 9.17 9.67 8.69
C PHE A 112 9.46 10.64 9.85
N GLY A 113 10.36 10.31 10.78
CA GLY A 113 10.71 11.17 11.91
C GLY A 113 9.46 11.60 12.70
N GLU A 114 9.32 12.91 12.92
CA GLU A 114 8.22 13.53 13.66
C GLU A 114 7.13 14.12 12.74
N SER A 115 7.17 13.82 11.42
CA SER A 115 6.16 14.32 10.49
C SER A 115 4.77 13.81 10.84
N ARG A 116 3.76 14.58 10.51
CA ARG A 116 2.37 14.33 10.83
C ARG A 116 1.51 14.21 9.58
N LEU A 117 0.38 13.57 9.71
CA LEU A 117 -0.54 13.35 8.60
C LEU A 117 -1.01 14.68 7.96
N ARG A 118 -1.16 15.74 8.76
CA ARG A 118 -1.50 17.10 8.27
C ARG A 118 -0.41 17.74 7.41
N ASP A 119 0.84 17.26 7.49
CA ASP A 119 1.97 17.83 6.76
C ASP A 119 1.99 17.38 5.29
N ALA A 120 0.99 16.62 4.85
CA ALA A 120 0.86 16.15 3.49
C ALA A 120 0.74 17.31 2.49
N VAL A 121 1.57 17.30 1.46
CA VAL A 121 1.54 18.30 0.36
C VAL A 121 0.55 17.91 -0.74
N THR A 122 0.10 16.67 -0.72
CA THR A 122 -0.95 16.10 -1.58
C THR A 122 -1.83 15.26 -0.69
N ASP A 123 -3.14 15.25 -0.92
CA ASP A 123 -4.05 14.48 -0.09
C ASP A 123 -3.66 13.00 -0.05
N VAL A 124 -3.66 12.44 1.16
CA VAL A 124 -3.34 11.03 1.36
C VAL A 124 -4.44 10.32 2.16
N LEU A 125 -4.75 9.08 1.73
CA LEU A 125 -5.66 8.18 2.41
C LEU A 125 -4.94 6.86 2.67
N VAL A 126 -4.87 6.44 3.95
CA VAL A 126 -4.28 5.15 4.33
C VAL A 126 -5.30 4.32 5.08
N THR A 127 -5.43 3.06 4.70
CA THR A 127 -6.41 2.13 5.29
C THR A 127 -5.82 1.38 6.47
N SER A 128 -6.65 1.15 7.49
CA SER A 128 -6.37 0.27 8.62
C SER A 128 -7.69 -0.28 9.17
N TYR A 129 -7.67 -1.25 10.07
CA TYR A 129 -8.87 -1.80 10.67
C TYR A 129 -8.79 -1.72 12.20
N GLU A 130 -9.79 -1.10 12.82
CA GLU A 130 -9.88 -0.97 14.28
C GLU A 130 -10.58 -2.20 14.86
N ILE A 131 -9.83 -3.00 15.66
CA ILE A 131 -10.31 -4.30 16.15
C ILE A 131 -11.08 -4.25 17.47
N SER A 132 -10.96 -3.17 18.25
CA SER A 132 -11.69 -3.06 19.52
C SER A 132 -13.16 -2.70 19.32
N ARG A 133 -13.44 -1.95 18.25
CA ARG A 133 -14.78 -1.44 17.89
C ARG A 133 -15.32 -2.03 16.59
N ASN A 134 -14.50 -2.85 15.90
CA ASN A 134 -14.85 -3.59 14.66
C ASN A 134 -15.31 -2.70 13.50
N PHE A 135 -14.47 -1.75 13.06
CA PHE A 135 -14.79 -0.92 11.90
C PHE A 135 -13.54 -0.59 11.05
N PRO A 136 -13.74 -0.35 9.73
CA PRO A 136 -12.70 0.17 8.84
C PRO A 136 -12.22 1.55 9.30
N PHE A 137 -10.92 1.71 9.47
CA PHE A 137 -10.31 2.98 9.88
C PHE A 137 -9.54 3.58 8.71
N PHE A 138 -9.79 4.87 8.44
CA PHE A 138 -9.12 5.60 7.36
C PHE A 138 -8.33 6.77 7.92
N PHE A 139 -7.04 6.77 7.74
CA PHE A 139 -6.20 7.93 7.98
C PHE A 139 -6.30 8.86 6.77
N ARG A 140 -6.73 10.11 6.97
CA ARG A 140 -7.00 11.08 5.92
C ARG A 140 -6.32 12.41 6.24
N SER A 141 -5.39 12.87 5.39
CA SER A 141 -4.68 14.15 5.58
C SER A 141 -5.63 15.35 5.58
N ALA A 142 -6.62 15.35 4.70
CA ALA A 142 -7.64 16.40 4.65
C ALA A 142 -8.43 16.55 5.96
N MET A 143 -8.64 15.44 6.70
CA MET A 143 -9.26 15.48 8.03
C MET A 143 -8.25 15.92 9.09
N ALA A 144 -7.01 15.43 9.05
CA ALA A 144 -5.96 15.80 9.98
C ALA A 144 -5.66 17.31 9.98
N SER A 145 -5.73 17.94 8.80
CA SER A 145 -5.56 19.39 8.64
C SER A 145 -6.68 20.22 9.30
N ARG A 146 -7.88 19.66 9.43
CA ARG A 146 -9.05 20.33 10.00
C ARG A 146 -9.30 19.98 11.46
N ARG A 147 -8.80 18.82 11.92
CA ARG A 147 -9.08 18.26 13.24
C ARG A 147 -7.78 17.82 13.92
N PRO A 148 -7.25 18.61 14.86
CA PRO A 148 -6.03 18.27 15.61
C PRO A 148 -6.12 16.95 16.37
N ASP A 149 -7.33 16.54 16.78
CA ASP A 149 -7.62 15.26 17.42
C ASP A 149 -7.58 14.07 16.43
N TYR A 150 -7.39 14.32 15.15
CA TYR A 150 -7.27 13.32 14.10
C TYR A 150 -5.91 13.36 13.38
N ASP A 151 -4.97 14.09 13.94
CA ASP A 151 -3.63 14.25 13.38
C ASP A 151 -2.64 13.31 14.07
N PHE A 152 -2.23 12.28 13.33
CA PHE A 152 -1.33 11.22 13.81
C PHE A 152 0.09 11.43 13.28
N LEU A 153 1.07 10.88 13.99
CA LEU A 153 2.44 10.76 13.48
C LEU A 153 2.46 9.83 12.26
N THR A 154 3.14 10.25 11.21
CA THR A 154 3.21 9.51 9.94
C THR A 154 3.79 8.11 10.13
N ARG A 155 4.82 7.96 10.99
CA ARG A 155 5.39 6.66 11.34
C ARG A 155 4.38 5.72 12.01
N ASP A 156 3.48 6.25 12.85
CA ASP A 156 2.46 5.47 13.53
C ASP A 156 1.36 5.02 12.56
N VAL A 157 0.98 5.90 11.61
CA VAL A 157 0.07 5.56 10.50
C VAL A 157 0.66 4.45 9.65
N ALA A 158 1.93 4.58 9.25
CA ALA A 158 2.65 3.57 8.47
C ALA A 158 2.74 2.24 9.21
N ARG A 159 3.00 2.28 10.53
CA ARG A 159 3.06 1.09 11.38
C ARG A 159 1.69 0.42 11.54
N ALA A 160 0.62 1.21 11.70
CA ALA A 160 -0.74 0.71 11.86
C ALA A 160 -1.24 0.00 10.60
N THR A 161 -1.09 0.64 9.43
CA THR A 161 -1.50 0.03 8.15
C THR A 161 -0.75 -1.24 7.82
N SER A 162 0.49 -1.41 8.33
CA SER A 162 1.36 -2.57 8.08
C SER A 162 1.29 -3.64 9.17
N ALA A 163 0.36 -3.53 10.12
CA ALA A 163 0.17 -4.48 11.22
C ALA A 163 -0.58 -5.75 10.74
N ALA A 164 -0.04 -6.46 9.74
CA ALA A 164 -0.68 -7.63 9.16
C ALA A 164 -0.82 -8.75 10.21
N PRO A 165 -2.05 -9.27 10.41
CA PRO A 165 -2.29 -10.38 11.33
C PRO A 165 -1.34 -11.55 11.05
N THR A 166 -0.88 -12.21 12.08
CA THR A 166 0.12 -13.28 12.07
C THR A 166 1.56 -12.84 11.82
N TYR A 167 1.80 -11.70 11.19
CA TYR A 167 3.14 -11.17 10.93
C TYR A 167 3.58 -10.21 12.06
N PHE A 168 2.76 -9.22 12.38
CA PHE A 168 3.06 -8.19 13.38
C PHE A 168 1.96 -8.07 14.43
N GLU A 169 2.31 -7.45 15.57
CA GLU A 169 1.34 -7.07 16.59
C GLU A 169 0.43 -5.93 16.10
N PRO A 170 -0.85 -5.89 16.54
CA PRO A 170 -1.68 -4.72 16.38
C PRO A 170 -1.00 -3.47 16.91
N MET A 171 -1.12 -2.36 16.19
CA MET A 171 -0.59 -1.06 16.62
C MET A 171 -1.60 -0.36 17.52
N LYS A 172 -1.14 0.10 18.68
CA LYS A 172 -1.94 0.94 19.59
C LYS A 172 -1.51 2.38 19.41
N ILE A 173 -2.41 3.23 18.96
CA ILE A 173 -2.17 4.66 18.79
C ILE A 173 -3.19 5.48 19.56
N SER A 174 -2.79 6.70 19.91
CA SER A 174 -3.70 7.71 20.45
C SER A 174 -3.60 8.97 19.63
N SER A 175 -4.72 9.67 19.43
CA SER A 175 -4.70 11.00 18.84
C SER A 175 -4.12 12.01 19.83
N GLY A 176 -3.38 13.01 19.31
CA GLY A 176 -2.52 13.89 20.14
C GLY A 176 -3.23 14.73 21.20
N THR A 177 -4.55 14.95 21.10
CA THR A 177 -5.33 15.83 22.01
C THR A 177 -6.47 15.12 22.73
N ASN A 178 -6.82 13.91 22.32
CA ASN A 178 -7.94 13.16 22.86
C ASN A 178 -7.47 11.84 23.51
N SER A 179 -8.16 11.40 24.54
CA SER A 179 -7.92 10.09 25.19
C SER A 179 -8.34 8.90 24.32
N ASP A 180 -8.80 9.12 23.11
CA ASP A 180 -9.20 8.05 22.20
C ASP A 180 -8.00 7.20 21.80
N ARG A 181 -8.07 5.95 22.19
CA ARG A 181 -7.09 4.93 21.83
C ARG A 181 -7.68 4.01 20.78
N TYR A 182 -6.88 3.73 19.74
CA TYR A 182 -7.23 2.81 18.69
C TYR A 182 -6.28 1.60 18.73
N THR A 183 -6.82 0.41 18.47
CA THR A 183 -6.04 -0.82 18.31
C THR A 183 -6.21 -1.29 16.87
N LEU A 184 -5.19 -1.04 16.06
CA LEU A 184 -5.27 -1.11 14.62
C LEU A 184 -4.46 -2.29 14.06
N ILE A 185 -5.03 -2.92 13.04
CA ILE A 185 -4.36 -3.91 12.20
C ILE A 185 -4.33 -3.43 10.75
N ASP A 186 -3.59 -4.16 9.91
CA ASP A 186 -3.44 -3.90 8.48
C ASP A 186 -4.80 -3.73 7.77
N GLY A 187 -4.90 -2.70 6.94
CA GLY A 187 -6.10 -2.43 6.15
C GLY A 187 -6.39 -3.47 5.06
N GLY A 188 -5.42 -4.30 4.72
CA GLY A 188 -5.57 -5.36 3.72
C GLY A 188 -6.68 -6.36 4.04
N VAL A 189 -7.08 -6.49 5.30
CA VAL A 189 -8.18 -7.36 5.71
C VAL A 189 -9.54 -6.96 5.12
N PHE A 190 -9.70 -5.71 4.64
CA PHE A 190 -10.96 -5.26 4.02
C PHE A 190 -10.76 -4.40 2.76
N ALA A 191 -9.61 -3.77 2.58
CA ALA A 191 -9.33 -2.85 1.47
C ALA A 191 -7.87 -3.00 1.00
N ASN A 192 -7.45 -4.21 0.61
CA ASN A 192 -6.09 -4.44 0.12
C ASN A 192 -5.77 -3.61 -1.13
N ASN A 193 -6.74 -3.44 -2.03
CA ASN A 193 -6.74 -2.42 -3.08
C ASN A 193 -7.61 -1.24 -2.63
N PRO A 194 -7.05 -0.09 -2.25
CA PRO A 194 -7.85 1.03 -1.73
C PRO A 194 -8.49 1.91 -2.81
N ALA A 195 -8.49 1.54 -4.10
CA ALA A 195 -8.97 2.38 -5.21
C ALA A 195 -10.42 2.83 -5.05
N ALA A 196 -11.32 1.92 -4.65
CA ALA A 196 -12.73 2.28 -4.42
C ALA A 196 -12.88 3.24 -3.24
N CYS A 197 -12.13 3.02 -2.14
CA CYS A 197 -12.14 3.92 -0.98
C CYS A 197 -11.62 5.32 -1.37
N ALA A 198 -10.57 5.39 -2.16
CA ALA A 198 -10.00 6.63 -2.66
C ALA A 198 -10.95 7.40 -3.57
N LEU A 199 -11.63 6.70 -4.49
CA LEU A 199 -12.66 7.32 -5.34
C LEU A 199 -13.81 7.90 -4.52
N VAL A 200 -14.30 7.16 -3.51
CA VAL A 200 -15.36 7.65 -2.62
C VAL A 200 -14.88 8.88 -1.83
N GLU A 201 -13.67 8.86 -1.28
CA GLU A 201 -13.10 10.03 -0.58
C GLU A 201 -13.01 11.25 -1.50
N ALA A 202 -12.48 11.09 -2.71
CA ALA A 202 -12.40 12.17 -3.69
C ALA A 202 -13.79 12.73 -4.05
N ARG A 203 -14.81 11.87 -4.18
CA ARG A 203 -16.20 12.27 -4.46
C ARG A 203 -16.83 13.07 -3.32
N THR A 204 -16.43 12.89 -2.08
CA THR A 204 -16.97 13.68 -0.97
C THR A 204 -16.51 15.15 -1.00
N THR A 205 -15.35 15.41 -1.61
CA THR A 205 -14.75 16.73 -1.71
C THR A 205 -14.95 17.42 -3.07
N HIS A 206 -15.12 16.62 -4.14
CA HIS A 206 -15.16 17.07 -5.54
C HIS A 206 -16.32 16.43 -6.31
N GLN A 207 -17.56 16.68 -5.90
CA GLN A 207 -18.76 15.96 -6.35
C GLN A 207 -19.00 16.02 -7.86
N ASP A 208 -18.77 17.16 -8.50
CA ASP A 208 -19.06 17.41 -9.92
C ASP A 208 -17.82 17.23 -10.83
N SER A 209 -16.81 16.52 -10.37
CA SER A 209 -15.57 16.34 -11.13
C SER A 209 -15.53 15.01 -11.87
N ASP A 210 -14.80 14.99 -13.00
CA ASP A 210 -14.34 13.74 -13.59
C ASP A 210 -13.18 13.15 -12.80
N TYR A 211 -13.04 11.84 -12.85
CA TYR A 211 -12.02 11.09 -12.10
C TYR A 211 -11.17 10.23 -13.01
N LEU A 212 -9.87 10.28 -12.79
CA LEU A 212 -8.88 9.34 -13.29
C LEU A 212 -8.32 8.55 -12.12
N VAL A 213 -8.40 7.24 -12.14
CA VAL A 213 -7.87 6.37 -11.10
C VAL A 213 -6.78 5.48 -11.67
N VAL A 214 -5.60 5.54 -11.06
CA VAL A 214 -4.46 4.66 -11.35
C VAL A 214 -4.28 3.72 -10.18
N SER A 215 -4.42 2.43 -10.40
CA SER A 215 -4.34 1.39 -9.36
C SER A 215 -3.15 0.47 -9.63
N LEU A 216 -2.24 0.41 -8.66
CA LEU A 216 -0.99 -0.35 -8.75
C LEU A 216 -1.04 -1.56 -7.82
N GLY A 217 -0.94 -2.75 -8.42
CA GLY A 217 -0.91 -4.01 -7.72
C GLY A 217 0.49 -4.40 -7.24
N THR A 218 0.52 -5.32 -6.30
CA THR A 218 1.74 -5.93 -5.76
C THR A 218 1.95 -7.38 -6.25
N GLY A 219 1.28 -7.72 -7.35
CA GLY A 219 1.26 -9.08 -7.92
C GLY A 219 0.09 -9.93 -7.41
N CYS A 220 -0.55 -10.66 -8.32
CA CYS A 220 -1.61 -11.61 -8.03
C CYS A 220 -1.11 -13.06 -8.12
N LEU A 221 -1.67 -13.93 -7.27
CA LEU A 221 -1.32 -15.35 -7.25
C LEU A 221 -2.09 -16.08 -8.36
N THR A 222 -1.37 -16.88 -9.14
CA THR A 222 -1.99 -17.83 -10.09
C THR A 222 -2.07 -19.26 -9.55
N ARG A 223 -1.53 -19.46 -8.36
CA ARG A 223 -1.44 -20.82 -7.79
C ARG A 223 -2.80 -21.28 -7.28
N SER A 224 -3.32 -22.35 -7.85
CA SER A 224 -4.42 -23.08 -7.25
C SER A 224 -3.97 -23.77 -5.95
N LEU A 225 -4.85 -23.75 -4.94
CA LEU A 225 -4.62 -24.59 -3.75
C LEU A 225 -4.61 -26.07 -4.16
N PRO A 226 -3.83 -26.92 -3.48
CA PRO A 226 -3.79 -28.34 -3.78
C PRO A 226 -5.10 -29.01 -3.33
N LEU A 227 -6.13 -28.98 -4.19
CA LEU A 227 -7.50 -29.40 -3.87
C LEU A 227 -7.57 -30.77 -3.21
N ALA A 228 -6.75 -31.72 -3.63
CA ALA A 228 -6.69 -33.06 -3.02
C ALA A 228 -6.26 -33.08 -1.53
N LEU A 229 -5.67 -31.99 -1.02
CA LEU A 229 -5.20 -31.89 0.36
C LEU A 229 -6.04 -30.92 1.20
N VAL A 230 -6.80 -30.02 0.57
CA VAL A 230 -7.57 -28.98 1.24
C VAL A 230 -8.63 -29.57 2.19
N ASP A 231 -9.26 -30.68 1.81
CA ASP A 231 -10.27 -31.36 2.63
C ASP A 231 -9.72 -31.88 3.97
N TYR A 232 -8.41 -32.05 4.06
CA TYR A 232 -7.72 -32.52 5.28
C TYR A 232 -7.06 -31.39 6.08
N TRP A 233 -7.28 -30.12 5.71
CA TRP A 233 -6.65 -29.00 6.39
C TRP A 233 -7.41 -28.61 7.67
N GLY A 234 -6.71 -28.67 8.79
CA GLY A 234 -7.16 -28.07 10.04
C GLY A 234 -6.93 -26.55 10.07
N VAL A 235 -7.43 -25.88 11.11
CA VAL A 235 -7.41 -24.41 11.28
C VAL A 235 -6.00 -23.83 11.06
N ALA A 236 -4.97 -24.43 11.65
CA ALA A 236 -3.60 -23.93 11.54
C ALA A 236 -3.07 -23.90 10.10
N ARG A 237 -3.48 -24.83 9.24
CA ARG A 237 -3.11 -24.84 7.83
C ARG A 237 -3.87 -23.81 6.99
N TRP A 238 -5.09 -23.45 7.39
CA TRP A 238 -5.93 -22.48 6.71
C TRP A 238 -5.53 -21.03 6.95
N VAL A 239 -4.92 -20.70 8.10
CA VAL A 239 -4.68 -19.29 8.50
C VAL A 239 -3.93 -18.49 7.44
N LYS A 240 -2.82 -19.01 6.91
CA LYS A 240 -2.02 -18.27 5.91
C LYS A 240 -2.68 -18.23 4.53
N PRO A 241 -3.15 -19.37 3.94
CA PRO A 241 -3.90 -19.33 2.70
C PRO A 241 -5.16 -18.47 2.74
N LEU A 242 -5.85 -18.44 3.88
CA LEU A 242 -7.05 -17.62 4.04
C LEU A 242 -6.72 -16.12 3.96
N LEU A 243 -5.62 -15.66 4.55
CA LEU A 243 -5.18 -14.27 4.42
C LEU A 243 -4.82 -13.93 2.97
N ASP A 244 -4.11 -14.82 2.28
CA ASP A 244 -3.79 -14.63 0.86
C ASP A 244 -5.07 -14.54 0.00
N ILE A 245 -6.06 -15.43 0.25
CA ILE A 245 -7.37 -15.40 -0.43
C ILE A 245 -8.11 -14.09 -0.15
N VAL A 246 -8.12 -13.63 1.10
CA VAL A 246 -8.80 -12.37 1.47
C VAL A 246 -8.14 -11.20 0.75
N PHE A 247 -6.83 -11.08 0.75
CA PHE A 247 -6.12 -9.97 0.12
C PHE A 247 -6.31 -9.97 -1.40
N ASP A 248 -6.14 -11.11 -2.06
CA ASP A 248 -6.32 -11.22 -3.51
C ASP A 248 -7.79 -11.08 -3.92
N GLY A 249 -8.71 -11.66 -3.15
CA GLY A 249 -10.15 -11.60 -3.41
C GLY A 249 -10.68 -10.17 -3.31
N VAL A 250 -10.30 -9.42 -2.26
CA VAL A 250 -10.67 -8.01 -2.09
C VAL A 250 -10.07 -7.17 -3.24
N SER A 251 -8.78 -7.37 -3.57
CA SER A 251 -8.15 -6.62 -4.65
C SER A 251 -8.82 -6.86 -6.01
N SER A 252 -9.15 -8.11 -6.32
CA SER A 252 -9.81 -8.49 -7.58
C SER A 252 -11.26 -7.96 -7.65
N THR A 253 -11.96 -7.96 -6.52
CA THR A 253 -13.33 -7.41 -6.43
C THR A 253 -13.31 -5.91 -6.69
N VAL A 254 -12.38 -5.17 -6.08
CA VAL A 254 -12.26 -3.73 -6.30
C VAL A 254 -11.86 -3.43 -7.74
N ASP A 255 -10.95 -4.19 -8.35
CA ASP A 255 -10.58 -4.04 -9.76
C ASP A 255 -11.82 -4.19 -10.67
N TYR A 256 -12.61 -5.25 -10.47
CA TYR A 256 -13.87 -5.44 -11.19
C TYR A 256 -14.83 -4.25 -11.01
N GLN A 257 -15.03 -3.79 -9.77
CA GLN A 257 -15.91 -2.65 -9.48
C GLN A 257 -15.43 -1.37 -10.16
N MET A 258 -14.13 -1.07 -10.13
CA MET A 258 -13.57 0.13 -10.73
C MET A 258 -13.72 0.14 -12.25
N GLN A 259 -13.55 -1.01 -12.93
CA GLN A 259 -13.81 -1.14 -14.36
C GLN A 259 -15.27 -0.84 -14.73
N GLN A 260 -16.23 -1.19 -13.87
CA GLN A 260 -17.65 -0.91 -14.11
C GLN A 260 -18.04 0.54 -13.78
N ILE A 261 -17.44 1.12 -12.72
CA ILE A 261 -17.77 2.49 -12.25
C ILE A 261 -17.13 3.56 -13.13
N LEU A 262 -15.94 3.27 -13.67
CA LEU A 262 -15.15 4.18 -14.49
C LEU A 262 -14.87 3.55 -15.87
N PRO A 263 -15.91 3.26 -16.68
CA PRO A 263 -15.70 2.75 -18.03
C PRO A 263 -14.97 3.81 -18.87
N ASP A 264 -14.22 3.34 -19.87
CA ASP A 264 -13.59 4.23 -20.84
C ASP A 264 -14.66 5.06 -21.58
N LEU A 265 -14.38 6.34 -21.76
CA LEU A 265 -15.28 7.22 -22.50
C LEU A 265 -15.13 6.98 -24.03
N THR A 266 -16.22 7.22 -24.76
CA THR A 266 -16.18 7.19 -26.22
C THR A 266 -15.20 8.23 -26.74
N GLY A 267 -14.08 7.80 -27.34
CA GLY A 267 -13.04 8.70 -27.87
C GLY A 267 -11.66 8.52 -27.25
N HIS A 268 -11.39 7.43 -26.56
CA HIS A 268 -10.10 7.04 -25.98
C HIS A 268 -9.70 7.68 -24.65
N ASP A 269 -10.61 8.33 -23.93
CA ASP A 269 -10.29 8.84 -22.59
C ASP A 269 -10.46 7.73 -21.54
N ARG A 270 -9.38 7.03 -21.27
CA ARG A 270 -9.33 6.00 -20.22
C ARG A 270 -9.41 6.66 -18.84
N ARG A 271 -10.32 6.16 -17.99
CA ARG A 271 -10.57 6.70 -16.63
C ARG A 271 -10.05 5.80 -15.54
N TYR A 272 -9.74 4.54 -15.84
CA TYR A 272 -9.19 3.58 -14.91
C TYR A 272 -7.98 2.85 -15.51
N TYR A 273 -6.85 2.94 -14.83
CA TYR A 273 -5.64 2.20 -15.16
C TYR A 273 -5.31 1.22 -14.05
N ARG A 274 -5.30 -0.07 -14.35
CA ARG A 274 -4.80 -1.11 -13.45
C ARG A 274 -3.49 -1.66 -14.01
N PHE A 275 -2.43 -1.60 -13.19
CA PHE A 275 -1.16 -2.26 -13.47
C PHE A 275 -0.98 -3.39 -12.47
N GLN A 276 -0.95 -4.63 -12.95
CA GLN A 276 -0.84 -5.82 -12.13
C GLN A 276 -0.02 -6.88 -12.86
N THR A 277 0.84 -7.57 -12.11
CA THR A 277 1.64 -8.69 -12.64
C THR A 277 1.26 -9.99 -11.97
N THR A 278 1.60 -11.09 -12.60
CA THR A 278 1.37 -12.44 -12.09
C THR A 278 2.60 -12.91 -11.32
N LEU A 279 2.38 -13.48 -10.13
CA LEU A 279 3.43 -14.09 -9.32
C LEU A 279 3.49 -15.59 -9.56
N ASP A 280 4.69 -16.13 -9.62
CA ASP A 280 4.89 -17.57 -9.60
C ASP A 280 4.90 -18.13 -8.15
N GLY A 281 4.97 -19.46 -8.03
CA GLY A 281 4.95 -20.14 -6.73
C GLY A 281 6.14 -19.84 -5.82
N HIS A 282 7.18 -19.13 -6.28
CA HIS A 282 8.39 -18.82 -5.53
C HIS A 282 8.37 -17.40 -4.96
N ASN A 283 7.68 -16.46 -5.63
CA ASN A 283 7.71 -15.02 -5.33
C ASN A 283 6.51 -14.52 -4.52
N HIS A 284 5.61 -15.41 -4.09
CA HIS A 284 4.33 -15.03 -3.48
C HIS A 284 4.43 -14.60 -2.00
N ALA A 285 5.47 -15.03 -1.28
CA ALA A 285 5.56 -14.77 0.16
C ALA A 285 5.75 -13.27 0.45
N LEU A 286 4.88 -12.71 1.30
CA LEU A 286 4.86 -11.30 1.69
C LEU A 286 6.13 -10.85 2.45
N ASP A 287 6.91 -11.80 2.93
CA ASP A 287 8.06 -11.60 3.82
C ASP A 287 9.35 -12.26 3.33
N ASN A 288 9.42 -12.67 2.06
CA ASN A 288 10.64 -13.22 1.47
C ASN A 288 11.58 -12.10 1.03
N THR A 289 12.50 -11.71 1.89
CA THR A 289 13.48 -10.64 1.66
C THR A 289 14.80 -11.13 1.09
N SER A 290 14.86 -12.36 0.59
CA SER A 290 16.09 -12.87 -0.03
C SER A 290 16.48 -12.05 -1.27
N PRO A 291 17.78 -11.80 -1.51
CA PRO A 291 18.23 -11.03 -2.68
C PRO A 291 17.71 -11.60 -4.00
N ALA A 292 17.61 -12.92 -4.11
CA ALA A 292 17.06 -13.59 -5.28
C ALA A 292 15.59 -13.23 -5.51
N ASN A 293 14.77 -13.21 -4.43
CA ASN A 293 13.36 -12.83 -4.53
C ASN A 293 13.20 -11.33 -4.88
N ILE A 294 13.98 -10.46 -4.26
CA ILE A 294 13.97 -9.01 -4.56
C ILE A 294 14.30 -8.77 -6.03
N THR A 295 15.35 -9.42 -6.54
CA THR A 295 15.73 -9.35 -7.96
C THR A 295 14.62 -9.85 -8.87
N ALA A 296 13.97 -10.95 -8.52
CA ALA A 296 12.86 -11.50 -9.31
C ALA A 296 11.64 -10.57 -9.32
N LEU A 297 11.25 -10.00 -8.18
CA LEU A 297 10.15 -9.03 -8.10
C LEU A 297 10.42 -7.76 -8.92
N LYS A 298 11.65 -7.25 -8.90
CA LYS A 298 12.07 -6.14 -9.78
C LYS A 298 11.98 -6.52 -11.26
N GLY A 299 12.42 -7.73 -11.61
CA GLY A 299 12.32 -8.25 -12.97
C GLY A 299 10.86 -8.33 -13.46
N LEU A 300 9.92 -8.78 -12.60
CA LEU A 300 8.49 -8.79 -12.90
C LEU A 300 7.94 -7.37 -13.14
N ALA A 301 8.34 -6.40 -12.33
CA ALA A 301 7.95 -5.00 -12.53
C ALA A 301 8.48 -4.43 -13.85
N GLN A 302 9.75 -4.68 -14.17
CA GLN A 302 10.36 -4.24 -15.43
C GLN A 302 9.71 -4.91 -16.65
N GLU A 303 9.35 -6.18 -16.53
CA GLU A 303 8.62 -6.89 -17.59
C GLU A 303 7.22 -6.32 -17.80
N MET A 304 6.50 -6.00 -16.73
CA MET A 304 5.20 -5.33 -16.77
C MET A 304 5.31 -3.97 -17.47
N ILE A 305 6.29 -3.14 -17.09
CA ILE A 305 6.56 -1.83 -17.71
C ILE A 305 6.80 -2.00 -19.22
N ARG A 306 7.60 -2.97 -19.62
CA ARG A 306 7.88 -3.23 -21.04
C ARG A 306 6.65 -3.70 -21.81
N LYS A 307 5.86 -4.62 -21.23
CA LYS A 307 4.64 -5.15 -21.86
C LYS A 307 3.54 -4.12 -22.01
N GLU A 308 3.43 -3.23 -21.04
CA GLU A 308 2.38 -2.21 -20.97
C GLU A 308 2.91 -0.80 -21.28
N SER A 309 4.02 -0.69 -22.04
CA SER A 309 4.69 0.59 -22.30
C SER A 309 3.77 1.62 -22.94
N ASP A 310 2.98 1.23 -23.94
CA ASP A 310 2.06 2.14 -24.64
C ASP A 310 0.98 2.69 -23.70
N LYS A 311 0.42 1.84 -22.82
CA LYS A 311 -0.54 2.23 -21.79
C LYS A 311 0.08 3.16 -20.75
N LEU A 312 1.36 2.94 -20.43
CA LEU A 312 2.08 3.77 -19.48
C LEU A 312 2.44 5.13 -20.11
N ASP A 313 2.77 5.19 -21.39
CA ASP A 313 2.98 6.45 -22.13
C ASP A 313 1.68 7.27 -22.21
N GLU A 314 0.56 6.64 -22.57
CA GLU A 314 -0.78 7.26 -22.55
C GLU A 314 -1.12 7.86 -21.19
N LEU A 315 -0.85 7.10 -20.10
CA LEU A 315 -1.03 7.58 -18.74
C LEU A 315 -0.14 8.80 -18.43
N CYS A 316 1.16 8.72 -18.73
CA CYS A 316 2.12 9.79 -18.46
C CYS A 316 1.76 11.08 -19.23
N GLU A 317 1.33 10.97 -20.47
CA GLU A 317 0.80 12.10 -21.25
C GLU A 317 -0.42 12.72 -20.56
N THR A 318 -1.37 11.87 -20.12
CA THR A 318 -2.59 12.35 -19.43
C THR A 318 -2.27 13.03 -18.10
N LEU A 319 -1.30 12.50 -17.33
CA LEU A 319 -0.87 13.07 -16.07
C LEU A 319 -0.12 14.41 -16.23
N THR A 320 0.53 14.62 -17.37
CA THR A 320 1.32 15.85 -17.64
C THR A 320 0.52 16.95 -18.32
N LYS A 321 -0.63 16.66 -18.91
CA LYS A 321 -1.53 17.68 -19.47
C LYS A 321 -1.94 18.66 -18.36
N SER A 322 -1.86 19.97 -18.67
CA SER A 322 -2.36 21.01 -17.76
C SER A 322 -3.82 20.72 -17.41
N LYS A 323 -4.18 20.93 -16.15
CA LYS A 323 -5.60 20.94 -15.80
C LYS A 323 -6.26 22.08 -16.57
N PRO A 324 -7.41 21.86 -17.24
CA PRO A 324 -8.20 22.97 -17.72
C PRO A 324 -8.56 23.86 -16.52
N ASP A 325 -8.36 25.19 -16.70
CA ASP A 325 -8.72 26.22 -15.71
C ASP A 325 -10.20 26.17 -15.31
#